data_3468aea64842ba2ce080861816a7e29a
#
_entry.id   3468aea64842ba2ce080861816a7e29a
#
_cell.length_a   1.000
_cell.length_b   1.000
_cell.length_c   1.000
_cell.angle_alpha   90.00
_cell.angle_beta   90.00
_cell.angle_gamma   90.00
#
_symmetry.space_group_name_H-M   'P 1'
#
loop_
_entity.id
_entity.type
_entity.pdbx_description
1 polymer ?
#
loop_
_entity_poly.entity_id
_entity_poly.type
_entity_poly.pdbx_seq_one_letter_code
_entity_poly.pdbx_strand_id
1 'polypeptide(L)'
;MKNQNFKKAFAVVQSGYDQIGESYSLERKGFDNKCEVDAFLSCLPQHARVLDAGSGTGIPIAERLAQEGYKVVGIDLSATMVTVARKNVPGAEFHQMNMTAMDFPPESFDGVISCYAIIHTPKELHETVFRSFHDILKPKGVMLVSVACWEWEETADYLGVDMFWSHYSPSKTEALIKDAGFDIEFGRRVEGGGEVHHWVLAHKN
;
A
#
# COMPACT_ATOMS: atom_id res chain seq x y z
N MET A 1 -0.87 21.43 16.58
CA MET A 1 -2.19 21.18 15.94
C MET A 1 -2.10 20.13 14.84
N LYS A 2 -1.27 20.27 13.77
CA LYS A 2 -1.18 19.27 12.69
C LYS A 2 -0.85 17.85 13.16
N ASN A 3 0.14 17.67 14.04
CA ASN A 3 0.51 16.35 14.57
C ASN A 3 -0.61 15.64 15.37
N GLN A 4 -1.51 16.39 16.01
CA GLN A 4 -2.65 15.81 16.70
C GLN A 4 -3.74 15.32 15.72
N ASN A 5 -3.92 16.03 14.61
CA ASN A 5 -4.86 15.64 13.57
C ASN A 5 -4.42 14.34 12.88
N PHE A 6 -3.12 14.19 12.57
CA PHE A 6 -2.60 12.95 11.99
C PHE A 6 -2.76 11.75 12.93
N LYS A 7 -2.45 11.92 14.22
CA LYS A 7 -2.68 10.86 15.21
C LYS A 7 -4.14 10.43 15.29
N LYS A 8 -5.08 11.39 15.22
CA LYS A 8 -6.52 11.09 15.21
C LYS A 8 -6.92 10.32 13.93
N ALA A 9 -6.44 10.74 12.76
CA ALA A 9 -6.71 10.06 11.51
C ALA A 9 -6.21 8.60 11.54
N PHE A 10 -4.96 8.36 11.96
CA PHE A 10 -4.42 7.01 12.10
C PHE A 10 -5.17 6.17 13.12
N ALA A 11 -5.63 6.77 14.23
CA ALA A 11 -6.43 6.04 15.22
C ALA A 11 -7.79 5.59 14.66
N VAL A 12 -8.44 6.43 13.84
CA VAL A 12 -9.69 6.06 13.14
C VAL A 12 -9.44 4.90 12.18
N VAL A 13 -8.42 4.99 11.33
CA VAL A 13 -8.08 3.92 10.36
C VAL A 13 -7.74 2.62 11.08
N GLN A 14 -6.88 2.67 12.09
CA GLN A 14 -6.50 1.50 12.87
C GLN A 14 -7.71 0.85 13.52
N SER A 15 -8.53 1.64 14.23
CA SER A 15 -9.75 1.13 14.90
C SER A 15 -10.75 0.55 13.91
N GLY A 16 -10.94 1.19 12.74
CA GLY A 16 -11.80 0.69 11.70
C GLY A 16 -11.35 -0.70 11.21
N TYR A 17 -10.11 -0.83 10.80
CA TYR A 17 -9.58 -2.12 10.32
C TYR A 17 -9.46 -3.18 11.42
N ASP A 18 -9.21 -2.81 12.68
CA ASP A 18 -9.24 -3.75 13.81
C ASP A 18 -10.64 -4.35 14.04
N GLN A 19 -11.71 -3.62 13.67
CA GLN A 19 -13.10 -4.08 13.79
C GLN A 19 -13.56 -4.94 12.61
N ILE A 20 -13.18 -4.57 11.36
CA ILE A 20 -13.70 -5.24 10.14
C ILE A 20 -12.76 -6.33 9.60
N GLY A 21 -11.63 -6.60 10.26
CA GLY A 21 -10.52 -7.43 9.77
C GLY A 21 -10.88 -8.66 8.95
N GLU A 22 -11.71 -9.55 9.49
CA GLU A 22 -12.10 -10.79 8.77
C GLU A 22 -13.11 -10.52 7.64
N SER A 23 -14.09 -9.63 7.84
CA SER A 23 -15.10 -9.29 6.83
C SER A 23 -14.50 -8.56 5.64
N TYR A 24 -13.49 -7.74 5.85
CA TYR A 24 -12.74 -7.05 4.79
C TYR A 24 -12.16 -8.00 3.73
N SER A 25 -11.63 -9.16 4.15
CA SER A 25 -11.09 -10.16 3.21
C SER A 25 -12.13 -10.69 2.23
N LEU A 26 -13.39 -10.78 2.66
CA LEU A 26 -14.48 -11.27 1.80
C LEU A 26 -14.85 -10.26 0.72
N GLU A 27 -14.86 -8.97 1.07
CA GLU A 27 -15.14 -7.86 0.14
C GLU A 27 -14.08 -7.76 -0.96
N ARG A 28 -12.81 -8.01 -0.64
CA ARG A 28 -11.70 -7.87 -1.59
C ARG A 28 -11.52 -9.02 -2.58
N LYS A 29 -12.24 -10.13 -2.45
CA LYS A 29 -12.16 -11.27 -3.37
C LYS A 29 -12.57 -10.96 -4.82
N GLY A 30 -13.33 -9.88 -5.05
CA GLY A 30 -13.75 -9.44 -6.39
C GLY A 30 -12.78 -8.50 -7.10
N PHE A 31 -11.67 -8.12 -6.48
CA PHE A 31 -10.71 -7.17 -7.06
C PHE A 31 -9.68 -7.93 -7.92
N ASP A 32 -9.85 -7.88 -9.24
CA ASP A 32 -8.89 -8.41 -10.21
C ASP A 32 -7.87 -7.31 -10.56
N ASN A 33 -6.75 -7.31 -9.84
CA ASN A 33 -5.61 -6.42 -10.10
C ASN A 33 -4.48 -7.17 -10.84
N LYS A 34 -4.81 -8.27 -11.49
CA LYS A 34 -3.83 -9.19 -12.05
C LYS A 34 -2.87 -8.50 -13.03
N CYS A 35 -3.39 -7.67 -13.93
CA CYS A 35 -2.56 -7.01 -14.95
C CYS A 35 -1.52 -6.06 -14.34
N GLU A 36 -1.90 -5.28 -13.31
CA GLU A 36 -1.00 -4.33 -12.64
C GLU A 36 0.05 -5.07 -11.83
N VAL A 37 -0.37 -6.10 -11.10
CA VAL A 37 0.55 -6.93 -10.31
C VAL A 37 1.47 -7.74 -11.23
N ASP A 38 0.99 -8.30 -12.36
CA ASP A 38 1.82 -8.99 -13.36
C ASP A 38 2.91 -8.05 -13.93
N ALA A 39 2.55 -6.80 -14.23
CA ALA A 39 3.52 -5.81 -14.70
C ALA A 39 4.60 -5.55 -13.63
N PHE A 40 4.22 -5.35 -12.37
CA PHE A 40 5.17 -5.19 -11.27
C PHE A 40 6.08 -6.41 -11.12
N LEU A 41 5.52 -7.62 -11.13
CA LEU A 41 6.28 -8.87 -10.98
C LEU A 41 7.28 -9.06 -12.13
N SER A 42 6.94 -8.65 -13.35
CA SER A 42 7.83 -8.75 -14.51
C SER A 42 9.10 -7.88 -14.38
N CYS A 43 9.07 -6.86 -13.52
CA CYS A 43 10.22 -5.99 -13.25
C CYS A 43 11.13 -6.52 -12.13
N LEU A 44 10.71 -7.56 -11.40
CA LEU A 44 11.44 -8.05 -10.24
C LEU A 44 12.44 -9.16 -10.61
N PRO A 45 13.62 -9.21 -9.97
CA PRO A 45 14.50 -10.38 -10.09
C PRO A 45 13.87 -11.60 -9.40
N GLN A 46 14.32 -12.79 -9.75
CA GLN A 46 13.91 -14.01 -9.06
C GLN A 46 14.24 -13.93 -7.57
N HIS A 47 13.31 -14.41 -6.72
CA HIS A 47 13.45 -14.39 -5.26
C HIS A 47 13.65 -12.99 -4.66
N ALA A 48 13.16 -11.94 -5.34
CA ALA A 48 13.21 -10.58 -4.85
C ALA A 48 12.62 -10.46 -3.44
N ARG A 49 13.17 -9.52 -2.66
CA ARG A 49 12.59 -9.11 -1.39
C ARG A 49 11.61 -7.97 -1.63
N VAL A 50 10.35 -8.19 -1.32
CA VAL A 50 9.25 -7.27 -1.62
C VAL A 50 8.58 -6.82 -0.34
N LEU A 51 8.36 -5.50 -0.21
CA LEU A 51 7.52 -4.92 0.83
C LEU A 51 6.09 -4.78 0.32
N ASP A 52 5.12 -5.32 1.06
CA ASP A 52 3.69 -5.05 0.90
C ASP A 52 3.26 -4.04 1.99
N ALA A 53 3.14 -2.76 1.59
CA ALA A 53 2.87 -1.66 2.50
C ALA A 53 1.36 -1.39 2.60
N GLY A 54 0.78 -1.70 3.75
CA GLY A 54 -0.66 -1.79 3.96
C GLY A 54 -1.18 -3.15 3.51
N SER A 55 -0.52 -4.21 3.98
CA SER A 55 -0.76 -5.59 3.53
C SER A 55 -2.13 -6.15 3.91
N GLY A 56 -2.85 -5.48 4.81
CA GLY A 56 -4.13 -5.97 5.30
C GLY A 56 -4.03 -7.40 5.82
N THR A 57 -4.89 -8.28 5.35
CA THR A 57 -4.92 -9.70 5.72
C THR A 57 -3.90 -10.56 4.95
N GLY A 58 -3.04 -9.95 4.14
CA GLY A 58 -2.07 -10.64 3.28
C GLY A 58 -2.65 -11.21 1.98
N ILE A 59 -3.98 -11.18 1.81
CA ILE A 59 -4.68 -11.68 0.63
C ILE A 59 -5.30 -10.49 -0.13
N PRO A 60 -5.11 -10.44 -1.47
CA PRO A 60 -4.45 -11.43 -2.34
C PRO A 60 -2.96 -11.20 -2.58
N ILE A 61 -2.40 -10.04 -2.21
CA ILE A 61 -1.09 -9.58 -2.69
C ILE A 61 0.07 -10.38 -2.07
N ALA A 62 0.23 -10.35 -0.75
CA ALA A 62 1.32 -11.06 -0.08
C ALA A 62 1.25 -12.58 -0.34
N GLU A 63 0.03 -13.16 -0.38
CA GLU A 63 -0.18 -14.57 -0.71
C GLU A 63 0.39 -14.89 -2.11
N ARG A 64 0.01 -14.10 -3.12
CA ARG A 64 0.48 -14.30 -4.48
C ARG A 64 2.00 -14.16 -4.58
N LEU A 65 2.58 -13.12 -4.00
CA LEU A 65 4.04 -12.91 -3.97
C LEU A 65 4.75 -14.12 -3.35
N ALA A 66 4.25 -14.63 -2.23
CA ALA A 66 4.84 -15.80 -1.55
C ALA A 66 4.72 -17.09 -2.40
N GLN A 67 3.57 -17.30 -3.07
CA GLN A 67 3.36 -18.45 -3.97
C GLN A 67 4.30 -18.43 -5.19
N GLU A 68 4.67 -17.24 -5.68
CA GLU A 68 5.62 -17.06 -6.78
C GLU A 68 7.10 -17.08 -6.32
N GLY A 69 7.35 -17.32 -5.02
CA GLY A 69 8.69 -17.53 -4.46
C GLY A 69 9.44 -16.26 -4.06
N TYR A 70 8.75 -15.13 -3.94
CA TYR A 70 9.32 -13.89 -3.43
C TYR A 70 9.46 -13.91 -1.90
N LYS A 71 10.44 -13.15 -1.38
CA LYS A 71 10.61 -12.92 0.08
C LYS A 71 9.75 -11.74 0.49
N VAL A 72 8.59 -12.03 1.07
CA VAL A 72 7.57 -11.01 1.39
C VAL A 72 7.73 -10.51 2.81
N VAL A 73 7.73 -9.20 2.95
CA VAL A 73 7.55 -8.48 4.21
C VAL A 73 6.29 -7.63 4.09
N GLY A 74 5.30 -7.85 4.94
CA GLY A 74 4.08 -7.04 5.00
C GLY A 74 4.10 -6.10 6.20
N ILE A 75 3.61 -4.89 6.01
CA ILE A 75 3.33 -3.96 7.12
C ILE A 75 1.88 -3.50 7.07
N ASP A 76 1.27 -3.37 8.24
CA ASP A 76 -0.06 -2.78 8.39
C ASP A 76 -0.17 -2.01 9.71
N LEU A 77 -1.03 -0.99 9.73
CA LEU A 77 -1.30 -0.19 10.92
C LEU A 77 -2.12 -0.98 11.97
N SER A 78 -3.00 -1.87 11.50
CA SER A 78 -3.89 -2.70 12.33
C SER A 78 -3.18 -3.96 12.84
N ALA A 79 -3.19 -4.16 14.15
CA ALA A 79 -2.68 -5.37 14.78
C ALA A 79 -3.52 -6.61 14.41
N THR A 80 -4.83 -6.42 14.22
CA THR A 80 -5.76 -7.46 13.78
C THR A 80 -5.40 -7.93 12.38
N MET A 81 -5.20 -7.01 11.43
CA MET A 81 -4.77 -7.33 10.07
C MET A 81 -3.47 -8.12 10.05
N VAL A 82 -2.45 -7.67 10.77
CA VAL A 82 -1.16 -8.38 10.89
C VAL A 82 -1.34 -9.80 11.46
N THR A 83 -2.21 -9.96 12.45
CA THR A 83 -2.49 -11.28 13.04
C THR A 83 -3.15 -12.22 12.05
N VAL A 84 -4.09 -11.72 11.25
CA VAL A 84 -4.77 -12.49 10.19
C VAL A 84 -3.79 -12.81 9.06
N ALA A 85 -2.99 -11.84 8.62
CA ALA A 85 -2.00 -12.02 7.56
C ALA A 85 -1.00 -13.14 7.89
N ARG A 86 -0.49 -13.20 9.12
CA ARG A 86 0.41 -14.27 9.58
C ARG A 86 -0.22 -15.67 9.49
N LYS A 87 -1.54 -15.79 9.68
CA LYS A 87 -2.26 -17.06 9.53
C LYS A 87 -2.45 -17.41 8.05
N ASN A 88 -2.77 -16.41 7.23
CA ASN A 88 -3.08 -16.61 5.81
C ASN A 88 -1.82 -16.92 5.00
N VAL A 89 -0.68 -16.27 5.32
CA VAL A 89 0.57 -16.39 4.55
C VAL A 89 1.73 -16.72 5.51
N PRO A 90 1.81 -17.94 6.04
CA PRO A 90 2.79 -18.31 7.06
C PRO A 90 4.26 -18.27 6.57
N GLY A 91 4.48 -18.20 5.26
CA GLY A 91 5.81 -18.06 4.63
C GLY A 91 6.32 -16.62 4.52
N ALA A 92 5.54 -15.62 4.95
CA ALA A 92 5.90 -14.21 4.89
C ALA A 92 6.10 -13.60 6.30
N GLU A 93 6.86 -12.51 6.37
CA GLU A 93 6.99 -11.72 7.60
C GLU A 93 5.92 -10.63 7.63
N PHE A 94 5.28 -10.40 8.79
CA PHE A 94 4.33 -9.29 8.96
C PHE A 94 4.60 -8.51 10.24
N HIS A 95 4.57 -7.16 10.14
CA HIS A 95 4.82 -6.25 11.25
C HIS A 95 3.70 -5.21 11.37
N GLN A 96 3.29 -4.93 12.62
CA GLN A 96 2.46 -3.76 12.87
C GLN A 96 3.34 -2.52 12.76
N MET A 97 3.12 -1.70 11.72
CA MET A 97 3.95 -0.55 11.42
C MET A 97 3.17 0.49 10.62
N ASN A 98 3.41 1.76 10.92
CA ASN A 98 2.86 2.86 10.13
C ASN A 98 3.80 3.15 8.93
N MET A 99 3.26 3.16 7.70
CA MET A 99 4.05 3.41 6.49
C MET A 99 4.67 4.83 6.44
N THR A 100 4.20 5.77 7.26
CA THR A 100 4.81 7.11 7.38
C THR A 100 6.02 7.16 8.31
N ALA A 101 6.34 6.05 8.98
CA ALA A 101 7.45 5.95 9.94
C ALA A 101 8.05 4.53 9.89
N MET A 102 8.41 4.09 8.69
CA MET A 102 9.05 2.78 8.48
C MET A 102 10.48 2.79 9.02
N ASP A 103 10.85 1.68 9.67
CA ASP A 103 12.19 1.47 10.22
C ASP A 103 12.86 0.28 9.50
N PHE A 104 13.10 0.47 8.19
CA PHE A 104 13.86 -0.48 7.38
C PHE A 104 15.19 0.15 6.94
N PRO A 105 16.25 -0.63 6.84
CA PRO A 105 17.51 -0.14 6.30
C PRO A 105 17.33 0.37 4.84
N PRO A 106 18.06 1.39 4.43
CA PRO A 106 18.10 1.80 3.03
C PRO A 106 18.47 0.62 2.11
N GLU A 107 17.95 0.65 0.89
CA GLU A 107 18.29 -0.34 -0.16
C GLU A 107 18.06 -1.80 0.25
N SER A 108 17.04 -2.05 1.07
CA SER A 108 16.75 -3.39 1.60
C SER A 108 15.69 -4.18 0.81
N PHE A 109 14.99 -3.54 -0.13
CA PHE A 109 13.94 -4.16 -0.95
C PHE A 109 14.22 -4.02 -2.44
N ASP A 110 13.85 -5.05 -3.20
CA ASP A 110 13.89 -5.04 -4.67
C ASP A 110 12.60 -4.40 -5.23
N GLY A 111 11.48 -4.54 -4.51
CA GLY A 111 10.19 -3.98 -4.87
C GLY A 111 9.38 -3.52 -3.65
N VAL A 112 8.53 -2.52 -3.87
CA VAL A 112 7.50 -2.07 -2.92
C VAL A 112 6.16 -2.08 -3.63
N ILE A 113 5.16 -2.70 -3.02
CA ILE A 113 3.77 -2.67 -3.49
C ILE A 113 2.88 -2.09 -2.38
N SER A 114 1.92 -1.23 -2.75
CA SER A 114 0.94 -0.68 -1.81
C SER A 114 -0.41 -0.54 -2.49
N CYS A 115 -1.31 -1.47 -2.21
CA CYS A 115 -2.62 -1.54 -2.81
C CYS A 115 -3.70 -1.06 -1.84
N TYR A 116 -4.46 -0.03 -2.25
CA TYR A 116 -5.61 0.50 -1.49
C TYR A 116 -5.30 0.99 -0.06
N ALA A 117 -4.04 1.31 0.25
CA ALA A 117 -3.62 1.65 1.60
C ALA A 117 -3.22 3.12 1.77
N ILE A 118 -2.51 3.71 0.80
CA ILE A 118 -2.04 5.10 0.86
C ILE A 118 -3.20 6.08 1.01
N ILE A 119 -4.37 5.76 0.47
CA ILE A 119 -5.60 6.55 0.53
C ILE A 119 -6.14 6.77 1.95
N HIS A 120 -5.66 6.03 2.93
CA HIS A 120 -5.98 6.17 4.37
C HIS A 120 -4.92 6.96 5.14
N THR A 121 -3.85 7.37 4.47
CA THR A 121 -2.80 8.22 5.06
C THR A 121 -3.14 9.68 4.80
N PRO A 122 -3.03 10.60 5.80
CA PRO A 122 -3.18 12.02 5.55
C PRO A 122 -2.36 12.46 4.35
N LYS A 123 -2.99 13.11 3.37
CA LYS A 123 -2.37 13.42 2.07
C LYS A 123 -1.11 14.27 2.17
N GLU A 124 -0.98 15.09 3.22
CA GLU A 124 0.23 15.87 3.50
C GLU A 124 1.45 14.99 3.82
N LEU A 125 1.23 13.71 4.15
CA LEU A 125 2.30 12.74 4.42
C LEU A 125 2.61 11.84 3.22
N HIS A 126 1.89 11.95 2.10
CA HIS A 126 2.12 11.11 0.92
C HIS A 126 3.54 11.30 0.36
N GLU A 127 4.05 12.54 0.35
CA GLU A 127 5.45 12.80 -0.05
C GLU A 127 6.44 12.05 0.84
N THR A 128 6.20 12.04 2.16
CA THR A 128 7.04 11.30 3.13
C THR A 128 6.99 9.79 2.84
N VAL A 129 5.81 9.24 2.53
CA VAL A 129 5.66 7.82 2.18
C VAL A 129 6.46 7.49 0.92
N PHE A 130 6.31 8.26 -0.17
CA PHE A 130 7.04 8.00 -1.42
C PHE A 130 8.54 8.15 -1.27
N ARG A 131 9.03 9.14 -0.52
CA ARG A 131 10.46 9.27 -0.19
C ARG A 131 10.97 8.08 0.61
N SER A 132 10.20 7.61 1.61
CA SER A 132 10.57 6.43 2.39
C SER A 132 10.59 5.16 1.53
N PHE A 133 9.65 5.01 0.58
CA PHE A 133 9.68 3.90 -0.39
C PHE A 133 10.93 3.97 -1.27
N HIS A 134 11.28 5.17 -1.75
CA HIS A 134 12.51 5.38 -2.52
C HIS A 134 13.75 4.99 -1.71
N ASP A 135 13.86 5.42 -0.46
CA ASP A 135 15.04 5.19 0.37
C ASP A 135 15.29 3.70 0.66
N ILE A 136 14.21 2.94 0.93
CA ILE A 136 14.32 1.49 1.22
C ILE A 136 14.48 0.63 -0.03
N LEU A 137 14.15 1.12 -1.21
CA LEU A 137 14.36 0.42 -2.47
C LEU A 137 15.84 0.43 -2.86
N LYS A 138 16.32 -0.70 -3.36
CA LYS A 138 17.63 -0.81 -4.01
C LYS A 138 17.68 0.05 -5.29
N PRO A 139 18.87 0.39 -5.80
CA PRO A 139 19.00 0.99 -7.11
C PRO A 139 18.25 0.17 -8.19
N LYS A 140 17.47 0.83 -9.03
CA LYS A 140 16.55 0.21 -10.02
C LYS A 140 15.40 -0.60 -9.41
N GLY A 141 15.15 -0.48 -8.11
CA GLY A 141 13.99 -1.08 -7.47
C GLY A 141 12.69 -0.51 -8.01
N VAL A 142 11.62 -1.27 -7.92
CA VAL A 142 10.33 -0.95 -8.53
C VAL A 142 9.25 -0.73 -7.47
N MET A 143 8.37 0.23 -7.74
CA MET A 143 7.21 0.53 -6.89
C MET A 143 5.92 0.39 -7.69
N LEU A 144 4.93 -0.32 -7.14
CA LEU A 144 3.56 -0.31 -7.62
C LEU A 144 2.63 0.21 -6.53
N VAL A 145 1.85 1.24 -6.83
CA VAL A 145 0.87 1.80 -5.89
C VAL A 145 -0.48 1.99 -6.54
N SER A 146 -1.56 1.77 -5.78
CA SER A 146 -2.90 2.23 -6.15
C SER A 146 -3.32 3.39 -5.26
N VAL A 147 -3.83 4.45 -5.90
CA VAL A 147 -4.31 5.67 -5.27
C VAL A 147 -5.68 6.04 -5.84
N ALA A 148 -6.33 7.05 -5.27
CA ALA A 148 -7.63 7.47 -5.76
C ALA A 148 -7.56 8.24 -7.09
N CYS A 149 -8.70 8.33 -7.78
CA CYS A 149 -8.85 9.04 -9.06
C CYS A 149 -9.29 10.50 -8.92
N TRP A 150 -9.48 11.01 -7.71
CA TRP A 150 -9.86 12.39 -7.41
C TRP A 150 -9.27 12.84 -6.08
N GLU A 151 -9.29 14.13 -5.80
CA GLU A 151 -8.90 14.66 -4.50
C GLU A 151 -10.08 14.60 -3.53
N TRP A 152 -9.84 14.05 -2.33
CA TRP A 152 -10.85 13.97 -1.28
C TRP A 152 -10.22 13.81 0.10
N GLU A 153 -10.89 14.30 1.15
CA GLU A 153 -10.49 14.09 2.53
C GLU A 153 -11.73 14.14 3.44
N GLU A 154 -12.04 13.01 4.06
CA GLU A 154 -13.19 12.89 4.94
C GLU A 154 -13.08 11.65 5.84
N THR A 155 -13.81 11.66 6.95
CA THR A 155 -14.15 10.44 7.69
C THR A 155 -15.57 10.04 7.31
N ALA A 156 -15.74 8.85 6.76
CA ALA A 156 -17.02 8.33 6.28
C ALA A 156 -17.24 6.90 6.76
N ASP A 157 -18.50 6.42 6.71
CA ASP A 157 -18.82 5.02 6.97
C ASP A 157 -18.22 4.09 5.92
N TYR A 158 -17.58 3.03 6.39
CA TYR A 158 -17.09 1.95 5.56
C TYR A 158 -17.32 0.60 6.24
N LEU A 159 -18.22 -0.20 5.71
CA LEU A 159 -18.62 -1.50 6.29
C LEU A 159 -19.12 -1.38 7.74
N GLY A 160 -19.80 -0.28 8.08
CA GLY A 160 -20.36 -0.03 9.40
C GLY A 160 -19.39 0.53 10.44
N VAL A 161 -18.20 0.98 10.03
CA VAL A 161 -17.23 1.64 10.89
C VAL A 161 -16.77 2.98 10.30
N ASP A 162 -16.34 3.90 11.15
CA ASP A 162 -15.69 5.13 10.70
C ASP A 162 -14.35 4.81 10.05
N MET A 163 -14.15 5.32 8.83
CA MET A 163 -12.89 5.20 8.09
C MET A 163 -12.45 6.56 7.57
N PHE A 164 -11.18 6.88 7.74
CA PHE A 164 -10.59 8.12 7.23
C PHE A 164 -10.01 7.90 5.84
N TRP A 165 -10.34 8.83 4.94
CA TRP A 165 -9.89 8.89 3.55
C TRP A 165 -9.18 10.21 3.32
N SER A 166 -8.02 10.17 2.67
CA SER A 166 -7.27 11.39 2.36
C SER A 166 -6.36 11.13 1.16
N HIS A 167 -6.62 11.81 0.04
CA HIS A 167 -5.84 11.61 -1.17
C HIS A 167 -5.89 12.81 -2.10
N TYR A 168 -4.82 12.98 -2.86
CA TYR A 168 -4.73 13.94 -3.94
C TYR A 168 -5.31 13.39 -5.25
N SER A 169 -5.46 14.29 -6.26
CA SER A 169 -5.73 13.88 -7.63
C SER A 169 -4.57 13.06 -8.22
N PRO A 170 -4.80 12.23 -9.26
CA PRO A 170 -3.77 11.46 -9.93
C PRO A 170 -2.55 12.30 -10.35
N SER A 171 -2.77 13.43 -10.99
CA SER A 171 -1.69 14.31 -11.46
C SER A 171 -0.81 14.86 -10.32
N LYS A 172 -1.42 15.21 -9.18
CA LYS A 172 -0.67 15.66 -8.00
C LYS A 172 0.10 14.51 -7.38
N THR A 173 -0.49 13.31 -7.30
CA THR A 173 0.19 12.12 -6.78
C THR A 173 1.38 11.72 -7.65
N GLU A 174 1.23 11.71 -8.98
CA GLU A 174 2.35 11.44 -9.90
C GLU A 174 3.47 12.48 -9.77
N ALA A 175 3.14 13.75 -9.55
CA ALA A 175 4.14 14.77 -9.29
C ALA A 175 4.94 14.48 -8.00
N LEU A 176 4.26 14.08 -6.91
CA LEU A 176 4.92 13.70 -5.66
C LEU A 176 5.82 12.46 -5.82
N ILE A 177 5.40 11.49 -6.63
CA ILE A 177 6.19 10.30 -6.94
C ILE A 177 7.47 10.69 -7.69
N LYS A 178 7.37 11.55 -8.71
CA LYS A 178 8.52 12.08 -9.45
C LYS A 178 9.46 12.89 -8.56
N ASP A 179 8.91 13.76 -7.72
CA ASP A 179 9.67 14.59 -6.77
C ASP A 179 10.37 13.73 -5.68
N ALA A 180 9.88 12.51 -5.44
CA ALA A 180 10.52 11.54 -4.57
C ALA A 180 11.67 10.76 -5.24
N GLY A 181 11.94 10.95 -6.55
CA GLY A 181 13.05 10.31 -7.27
C GLY A 181 12.64 9.06 -8.05
N PHE A 182 11.39 8.97 -8.50
CA PHE A 182 10.93 7.86 -9.32
C PHE A 182 10.68 8.27 -10.77
N ASP A 183 11.02 7.37 -11.69
CA ASP A 183 10.62 7.42 -13.09
C ASP A 183 9.35 6.60 -13.28
N ILE A 184 8.25 7.23 -13.69
CA ILE A 184 6.96 6.57 -13.88
C ILE A 184 6.97 5.83 -15.22
N GLU A 185 6.78 4.51 -15.19
CA GLU A 185 6.59 3.69 -16.37
C GLU A 185 5.16 3.82 -16.90
N PHE A 186 4.17 3.69 -16.03
CA PHE A 186 2.78 4.02 -16.34
C PHE A 186 2.04 4.61 -15.13
N GLY A 187 1.06 5.48 -15.46
CA GLY A 187 -0.01 5.90 -14.56
C GLY A 187 -1.33 5.73 -15.30
N ARG A 188 -2.23 4.89 -14.79
CA ARG A 188 -3.49 4.60 -15.48
C ARG A 188 -4.65 4.34 -14.54
N ARG A 189 -5.84 4.74 -15.00
CA ARG A 189 -7.11 4.44 -14.31
C ARG A 189 -7.49 2.98 -14.57
N VAL A 190 -7.82 2.26 -13.51
CA VAL A 190 -8.28 0.86 -13.56
C VAL A 190 -9.59 0.74 -12.79
N GLU A 191 -10.56 0.08 -13.40
CA GLU A 191 -11.86 -0.25 -12.80
C GLU A 191 -11.87 -1.70 -12.36
N GLY A 192 -12.24 -1.97 -11.12
CA GLY A 192 -12.33 -3.33 -10.59
C GLY A 192 -13.13 -3.38 -9.31
N GLY A 193 -13.91 -4.44 -9.10
CA GLY A 193 -14.70 -4.63 -7.88
C GLY A 193 -15.74 -3.53 -7.60
N GLY A 194 -16.16 -2.76 -8.62
CA GLY A 194 -17.06 -1.62 -8.46
C GLY A 194 -16.38 -0.32 -8.02
N GLU A 195 -15.07 -0.33 -7.86
CA GLU A 195 -14.24 0.83 -7.53
C GLU A 195 -13.35 1.24 -8.70
N VAL A 196 -12.86 2.48 -8.64
CA VAL A 196 -11.94 3.04 -9.65
C VAL A 196 -10.72 3.60 -8.95
N HIS A 197 -9.56 3.09 -9.33
CA HIS A 197 -8.29 3.54 -8.77
C HIS A 197 -7.30 3.93 -9.87
N HIS A 198 -6.39 4.83 -9.52
CA HIS A 198 -5.25 5.20 -10.34
C HIS A 198 -4.04 4.37 -9.90
N TRP A 199 -3.53 3.56 -10.81
CA TRP A 199 -2.39 2.69 -10.57
C TRP A 199 -1.14 3.29 -11.18
N VAL A 200 -0.05 3.30 -10.42
CA VAL A 200 1.24 3.84 -10.85
C VAL A 200 2.32 2.79 -10.65
N LEU A 201 2.98 2.42 -11.74
CA LEU A 201 4.22 1.64 -11.73
C LEU A 201 5.39 2.60 -11.99
N ALA A 202 6.39 2.55 -11.12
CA ALA A 202 7.52 3.47 -11.20
C ALA A 202 8.82 2.80 -10.74
N HIS A 203 9.94 3.27 -11.25
CA HIS A 203 11.28 2.78 -10.97
C HIS A 203 12.08 3.81 -10.21
N LYS A 204 12.85 3.36 -9.21
CA LYS A 204 13.86 4.18 -8.56
C LYS A 204 14.96 4.52 -9.58
N ASN A 205 15.17 5.81 -9.82
CA ASN A 205 16.19 6.34 -10.72
C ASN A 205 17.60 6.38 -10.08
#